data_ceea7cdca7f91783fbbde767526fd0b1
#
_entry.id   ceea7cdca7f91783fbbde767526fd0b1
#
_cell.length_a   1.000
_cell.length_b   1.000
_cell.length_c   1.000
_cell.angle_alpha   90.00
_cell.angle_beta   90.00
_cell.angle_gamma   90.00
#
_symmetry.space_group_name_H-M   'P 1'
#
loop_
_entity.id
_entity.type
_entity.pdbx_description
1 polymer ?
#
loop_
_entity_poly.entity_id
_entity_poly.type
_entity_poly.pdbx_seq_one_letter_code
_entity_poly.pdbx_strand_id
1 'polypeptide(L)'
;MRTRLVDFDAVGWLKRAAKAAGAFAVVSVCLVTFAQAETRTLKLYNTHTKERVSITFKKNGRYLPDGLREANRFLRDWRRNEMTKIDPELLDLVWEVYQKVGASQPIHVVSSYRSPATNNMLRKRSSGVAKNSQHTLGKAMDFFIPGVKLATLRATGLRKEVGGVGYYPRSGSPFVHMDTGSVRHWPRMSRSELARVFPDGKTLHFPSDGKPMSGYKVALAESKSGRSRSSKPTI
;
A
#
# COMPACT_ATOMS: atom_id res chain seq x y z
N MET A 1 -23.82 46.05 -83.89
CA MET A 1 -23.56 44.96 -82.94
C MET A 1 -22.83 45.58 -81.74
N ARG A 2 -23.53 45.80 -80.60
CA ARG A 2 -22.97 46.49 -79.41
C ARG A 2 -22.61 45.41 -78.38
N THR A 3 -21.34 45.25 -78.10
CA THR A 3 -20.77 44.44 -77.03
C THR A 3 -20.88 45.21 -75.73
N ARG A 4 -21.57 44.66 -74.75
CA ARG A 4 -21.62 45.16 -73.35
C ARG A 4 -20.46 44.58 -72.61
N LEU A 5 -19.59 45.44 -72.11
CA LEU A 5 -18.62 45.12 -71.06
C LEU A 5 -19.35 45.01 -69.72
N VAL A 6 -19.12 43.92 -69.01
CA VAL A 6 -19.61 43.67 -67.63
C VAL A 6 -18.50 44.15 -66.73
N ASP A 7 -18.75 45.22 -65.99
CA ASP A 7 -17.87 45.68 -64.92
C ASP A 7 -17.85 44.70 -63.78
N PHE A 8 -16.67 44.20 -63.48
CA PHE A 8 -16.43 43.33 -62.34
C PHE A 8 -16.03 44.17 -61.09
N ASP A 9 -16.98 44.39 -60.18
CA ASP A 9 -16.74 45.18 -58.98
C ASP A 9 -15.89 44.39 -57.98
N ALA A 10 -14.57 44.57 -58.08
CA ALA A 10 -13.58 43.92 -57.23
C ALA A 10 -13.54 44.48 -55.77
N VAL A 11 -14.27 45.55 -55.48
CA VAL A 11 -14.25 46.23 -54.18
C VAL A 11 -15.25 45.60 -53.18
N GLY A 12 -16.32 44.96 -53.72
CA GLY A 12 -17.36 44.31 -52.89
C GLY A 12 -16.89 43.03 -52.18
N TRP A 13 -15.83 42.36 -52.66
CA TRP A 13 -15.36 41.12 -52.18
C TRP A 13 -14.42 41.27 -50.98
N LEU A 14 -13.66 42.33 -50.88
CA LEU A 14 -12.74 42.58 -49.75
C LEU A 14 -13.42 43.02 -48.43
N LYS A 15 -14.66 43.51 -48.52
CA LYS A 15 -15.43 43.91 -47.32
C LYS A 15 -16.20 42.77 -46.62
N ARG A 16 -16.30 41.59 -47.24
CA ARG A 16 -16.97 40.40 -46.64
C ARG A 16 -16.01 39.41 -45.98
N ALA A 17 -14.70 39.53 -46.22
CA ALA A 17 -13.69 38.65 -45.58
C ALA A 17 -13.24 39.11 -44.17
N ALA A 18 -13.63 40.30 -43.72
CA ALA A 18 -13.13 40.89 -42.48
C ALA A 18 -14.07 40.72 -41.25
N LYS A 19 -15.16 39.92 -41.36
CA LYS A 19 -16.12 39.70 -40.25
C LYS A 19 -16.22 38.27 -39.73
N ALA A 20 -15.30 37.38 -40.10
CA ALA A 20 -15.28 36.00 -39.62
C ALA A 20 -14.05 35.68 -38.71
N ALA A 21 -13.38 36.70 -38.19
CA ALA A 21 -12.44 36.53 -37.08
C ALA A 21 -13.21 36.55 -35.75
N GLY A 22 -14.19 35.62 -35.64
CA GLY A 22 -14.89 35.35 -34.39
C GLY A 22 -13.91 34.79 -33.38
N ALA A 23 -13.79 35.46 -32.25
CA ALA A 23 -12.98 35.10 -31.10
C ALA A 23 -13.26 33.66 -30.66
N PHE A 24 -12.35 32.74 -30.96
CA PHE A 24 -12.26 31.46 -30.24
C PHE A 24 -11.63 31.77 -28.88
N ALA A 25 -12.46 32.17 -27.91
CA ALA A 25 -12.09 32.17 -26.51
C ALA A 25 -11.94 30.72 -26.11
N VAL A 26 -10.71 30.21 -26.12
CA VAL A 26 -10.36 28.93 -25.47
C VAL A 26 -10.55 29.14 -23.97
N VAL A 27 -11.74 28.81 -23.48
CA VAL A 27 -11.99 28.67 -22.06
C VAL A 27 -11.20 27.43 -21.60
N SER A 28 -9.96 27.66 -21.17
CA SER A 28 -9.14 26.66 -20.51
C SER A 28 -9.80 26.41 -19.15
N VAL A 29 -10.73 25.44 -19.10
CA VAL A 29 -11.28 24.94 -17.85
C VAL A 29 -10.15 24.21 -17.13
N CYS A 30 -9.43 24.90 -16.25
CA CYS A 30 -8.57 24.26 -15.27
C CYS A 30 -9.44 23.37 -14.40
N LEU A 31 -9.51 22.07 -14.73
CA LEU A 31 -10.02 21.05 -13.84
C LEU A 31 -9.09 21.01 -12.62
N VAL A 32 -9.40 21.84 -11.63
CA VAL A 32 -8.81 21.72 -10.30
C VAL A 32 -9.37 20.43 -9.71
N THR A 33 -8.65 19.34 -9.92
CA THR A 33 -8.91 18.10 -9.19
C THR A 33 -8.62 18.39 -7.74
N PHE A 34 -9.64 18.64 -6.95
CA PHE A 34 -9.54 18.63 -5.50
C PHE A 34 -9.07 17.22 -5.12
N ALA A 35 -7.80 17.06 -4.82
CA ALA A 35 -7.29 15.84 -4.20
C ALA A 35 -8.09 15.67 -2.92
N GLN A 36 -9.03 14.72 -2.92
CA GLN A 36 -9.85 14.43 -1.76
C GLN A 36 -8.92 14.11 -0.60
N ALA A 37 -9.07 14.87 0.47
CA ALA A 37 -8.23 14.76 1.66
C ALA A 37 -8.27 13.34 2.22
N GLU A 38 -7.27 12.51 1.87
CA GLU A 38 -7.21 11.11 2.31
C GLU A 38 -6.95 11.06 3.81
N THR A 39 -7.88 10.45 4.54
CA THR A 39 -7.72 10.16 5.97
C THR A 39 -7.56 8.66 6.15
N ARG A 40 -6.42 8.22 6.72
CA ARG A 40 -6.13 6.81 6.99
C ARG A 40 -6.41 6.48 8.44
N THR A 41 -7.40 5.63 8.63
CA THR A 41 -7.84 5.15 9.96
C THR A 41 -7.82 3.63 9.98
N LEU A 42 -7.24 3.03 11.03
CA LEU A 42 -7.26 1.61 11.31
C LEU A 42 -8.20 1.29 12.47
N LYS A 43 -9.15 0.39 12.26
CA LYS A 43 -9.97 -0.20 13.32
C LYS A 43 -9.32 -1.51 13.75
N LEU A 44 -8.84 -1.58 14.97
CA LEU A 44 -8.05 -2.69 15.49
C LEU A 44 -8.72 -3.33 16.69
N TYR A 45 -8.56 -4.64 16.80
CA TYR A 45 -8.93 -5.44 17.97
C TYR A 45 -7.75 -6.33 18.38
N ASN A 46 -7.30 -6.23 19.62
CA ASN A 46 -6.24 -7.08 20.15
C ASN A 46 -6.83 -8.41 20.66
N THR A 47 -6.40 -9.53 20.10
CA THR A 47 -6.95 -10.86 20.44
C THR A 47 -6.60 -11.33 21.84
N HIS A 48 -5.56 -10.76 22.47
CA HIS A 48 -5.09 -11.10 23.81
C HIS A 48 -5.64 -10.17 24.88
N THR A 49 -5.46 -8.85 24.71
CA THR A 49 -5.91 -7.85 25.71
C THR A 49 -7.38 -7.50 25.57
N LYS A 50 -8.04 -7.89 24.46
CA LYS A 50 -9.43 -7.57 24.10
C LYS A 50 -9.69 -6.07 23.89
N GLU A 51 -8.64 -5.27 23.89
CA GLU A 51 -8.72 -3.84 23.59
C GLU A 51 -9.21 -3.59 22.16
N ARG A 52 -9.99 -2.54 21.97
CA ARG A 52 -10.48 -2.06 20.68
C ARG A 52 -10.09 -0.61 20.52
N VAL A 53 -9.70 -0.22 19.30
CA VAL A 53 -9.32 1.16 19.01
C VAL A 53 -9.60 1.51 17.55
N SER A 54 -9.81 2.80 17.29
CA SER A 54 -9.91 3.36 15.94
C SER A 54 -8.89 4.48 15.82
N ILE A 55 -7.76 4.21 15.19
CA ILE A 55 -6.59 5.09 15.12
C ILE A 55 -6.55 5.80 13.79
N THR A 56 -6.73 7.11 13.79
CA THR A 56 -6.44 7.96 12.63
C THR A 56 -4.96 8.36 12.69
N PHE A 57 -4.14 7.73 11.87
CA PHE A 57 -2.68 7.90 11.92
C PHE A 57 -2.12 8.79 10.82
N LYS A 58 -2.92 9.07 9.74
CA LYS A 58 -2.48 9.89 8.60
C LYS A 58 -3.63 10.70 8.04
N LYS A 59 -3.38 11.95 7.67
CA LYS A 59 -4.35 12.84 7.02
C LYS A 59 -3.62 13.73 6.02
N ASN A 60 -4.15 13.87 4.81
CA ASN A 60 -3.56 14.69 3.75
C ASN A 60 -2.07 14.35 3.48
N GLY A 61 -1.74 13.07 3.47
CA GLY A 61 -0.37 12.60 3.25
C GLY A 61 0.58 12.75 4.45
N ARG A 62 0.17 13.41 5.55
CA ARG A 62 0.99 13.64 6.75
C ARG A 62 0.61 12.70 7.88
N TYR A 63 1.61 12.12 8.54
CA TYR A 63 1.38 11.33 9.75
C TYR A 63 0.97 12.23 10.92
N LEU A 64 0.02 11.76 11.72
CA LEU A 64 -0.50 12.45 12.90
C LEU A 64 0.24 11.95 14.13
N PRO A 65 0.98 12.81 14.85
CA PRO A 65 1.76 12.39 16.03
C PRO A 65 0.91 11.69 17.10
N ASP A 66 -0.32 12.14 17.31
CA ASP A 66 -1.24 11.55 18.29
C ASP A 66 -1.67 10.14 17.86
N GLY A 67 -2.02 9.94 16.59
CA GLY A 67 -2.34 8.64 16.05
C GLY A 67 -1.16 7.67 16.11
N LEU A 68 0.07 8.16 15.87
CA LEU A 68 1.26 7.33 16.02
C LEU A 68 1.52 6.94 17.48
N ARG A 69 1.30 7.84 18.43
CA ARG A 69 1.42 7.52 19.88
C ARG A 69 0.37 6.47 20.30
N GLU A 70 -0.85 6.62 19.83
CA GLU A 70 -1.92 5.65 20.08
C GLU A 70 -1.58 4.27 19.48
N ALA A 71 -1.04 4.23 18.25
CA ALA A 71 -0.57 3.00 17.62
C ALA A 71 0.56 2.34 18.42
N ASN A 72 1.55 3.11 18.89
CA ASN A 72 2.64 2.60 19.73
C ASN A 72 2.13 1.94 21.01
N ARG A 73 1.12 2.54 21.64
CA ARG A 73 0.49 2.00 22.86
C ARG A 73 -0.31 0.73 22.55
N PHE A 74 -1.15 0.74 21.55
CA PHE A 74 -2.03 -0.38 21.19
C PHE A 74 -1.23 -1.59 20.71
N LEU A 75 -0.20 -1.39 19.89
CA LEU A 75 0.63 -2.43 19.28
C LEU A 75 1.83 -2.85 20.13
N ARG A 76 1.84 -2.48 21.40
CA ARG A 76 2.89 -2.83 22.35
C ARG A 76 3.03 -4.34 22.57
N ASP A 77 4.14 -4.74 23.17
CA ASP A 77 4.28 -6.10 23.73
C ASP A 77 3.32 -6.28 24.91
N TRP A 78 2.17 -6.88 24.64
CA TRP A 78 1.13 -7.06 25.63
C TRP A 78 1.55 -7.94 26.83
N ARG A 79 2.55 -8.81 26.66
CA ARG A 79 3.02 -9.70 27.73
C ARG A 79 3.82 -8.95 28.81
N ARG A 80 4.49 -7.89 28.40
CA ARG A 80 5.37 -7.09 29.25
C ARG A 80 4.92 -5.64 29.41
N ASN A 81 3.87 -5.26 28.71
CA ASN A 81 3.38 -3.89 28.62
C ASN A 81 4.48 -2.91 28.12
N GLU A 82 5.40 -3.40 27.29
CA GLU A 82 6.51 -2.62 26.74
C GLU A 82 6.12 -2.04 25.37
N MET A 83 6.40 -0.74 25.18
CA MET A 83 6.14 -0.01 23.95
C MET A 83 7.41 0.20 23.13
N THR A 84 7.25 0.38 21.81
CA THR A 84 8.28 0.89 20.93
C THR A 84 7.65 1.85 19.92
N LYS A 85 8.49 2.56 19.16
CA LYS A 85 8.02 3.30 17.98
C LYS A 85 7.65 2.30 16.88
N ILE A 86 6.37 2.21 16.59
CA ILE A 86 5.87 1.43 15.46
C ILE A 86 6.22 2.18 14.17
N ASP A 87 6.73 1.45 13.19
CA ASP A 87 7.04 2.00 11.87
C ASP A 87 5.75 2.52 11.20
N PRO A 88 5.65 3.81 10.87
CA PRO A 88 4.47 4.35 10.22
C PRO A 88 4.17 3.70 8.85
N GLU A 89 5.19 3.21 8.14
CA GLU A 89 5.01 2.48 6.87
C GLU A 89 4.29 1.14 7.09
N LEU A 90 4.42 0.52 8.27
CA LEU A 90 3.65 -0.67 8.62
C LEU A 90 2.15 -0.35 8.72
N LEU A 91 1.80 0.80 9.29
CA LEU A 91 0.40 1.24 9.38
C LEU A 91 -0.17 1.52 7.98
N ASP A 92 0.61 2.16 7.10
CA ASP A 92 0.24 2.38 5.69
C ASP A 92 0.02 1.03 4.97
N LEU A 93 0.97 0.09 5.07
CA LEU A 93 0.87 -1.24 4.46
C LEU A 93 -0.40 -1.97 4.89
N VAL A 94 -0.65 -2.02 6.19
CA VAL A 94 -1.83 -2.72 6.75
C VAL A 94 -3.13 -2.02 6.32
N TRP A 95 -3.16 -0.69 6.30
CA TRP A 95 -4.31 0.08 5.86
C TRP A 95 -4.61 -0.16 4.37
N GLU A 96 -3.59 -0.13 3.52
CA GLU A 96 -3.75 -0.37 2.09
C GLU A 96 -4.24 -1.79 1.77
N VAL A 97 -3.75 -2.79 2.52
CA VAL A 97 -4.24 -4.17 2.42
C VAL A 97 -5.71 -4.23 2.86
N TYR A 98 -6.06 -3.61 3.98
CA TYR A 98 -7.42 -3.54 4.51
C TYR A 98 -8.39 -2.95 3.49
N GLN A 99 -8.03 -1.81 2.88
CA GLN A 99 -8.85 -1.17 1.83
C GLN A 99 -9.00 -2.09 0.60
N LYS A 100 -7.88 -2.68 0.16
CA LYS A 100 -7.87 -3.50 -1.06
C LYS A 100 -8.71 -4.77 -0.95
N VAL A 101 -8.86 -5.34 0.24
CA VAL A 101 -9.71 -6.53 0.45
C VAL A 101 -11.18 -6.16 0.70
N GLY A 102 -11.52 -4.87 0.76
CA GLY A 102 -12.89 -4.41 0.98
C GLY A 102 -13.46 -4.81 2.34
N ALA A 103 -12.59 -4.88 3.37
CA ALA A 103 -13.02 -5.33 4.70
C ALA A 103 -13.84 -4.25 5.44
N SER A 104 -14.84 -4.68 6.19
CA SER A 104 -15.65 -3.82 7.08
C SER A 104 -15.38 -4.10 8.57
N GLN A 105 -14.97 -5.32 8.89
CA GLN A 105 -14.69 -5.75 10.27
C GLN A 105 -13.33 -5.23 10.75
N PRO A 106 -13.16 -4.97 12.06
CA PRO A 106 -11.86 -4.59 12.61
C PRO A 106 -10.77 -5.63 12.30
N ILE A 107 -9.54 -5.17 12.16
CA ILE A 107 -8.37 -6.03 12.04
C ILE A 107 -8.09 -6.65 13.40
N HIS A 108 -8.06 -7.97 13.47
CA HIS A 108 -7.74 -8.73 14.67
C HIS A 108 -6.23 -8.94 14.77
N VAL A 109 -5.59 -8.19 15.68
CA VAL A 109 -4.15 -8.23 15.89
C VAL A 109 -3.82 -9.38 16.85
N VAL A 110 -3.00 -10.33 16.36
CA VAL A 110 -2.49 -11.47 17.12
C VAL A 110 -1.18 -11.08 17.80
N SER A 111 -0.29 -10.36 17.11
CA SER A 111 0.99 -9.88 17.64
C SER A 111 1.49 -8.69 16.83
N SER A 112 2.15 -7.72 17.48
CA SER A 112 2.91 -6.70 16.77
C SER A 112 4.28 -6.55 17.43
N TYR A 113 4.54 -5.48 18.18
CA TYR A 113 5.82 -5.38 18.86
C TYR A 113 6.07 -6.54 19.83
N ARG A 114 7.26 -7.09 19.80
CA ARG A 114 7.79 -8.06 20.75
C ARG A 114 9.10 -7.54 21.32
N SER A 115 9.15 -7.32 22.62
CA SER A 115 10.41 -6.96 23.28
C SER A 115 11.46 -8.06 23.06
N PRO A 116 12.76 -7.76 23.13
CA PRO A 116 13.81 -8.77 23.03
C PRO A 116 13.62 -9.94 24.00
N ALA A 117 13.15 -9.64 25.21
CA ALA A 117 12.87 -10.68 26.23
C ALA A 117 11.72 -11.59 25.82
N THR A 118 10.61 -11.05 25.32
CA THR A 118 9.49 -11.83 24.78
C THR A 118 9.93 -12.66 23.56
N ASN A 119 10.67 -12.06 22.63
CA ASN A 119 11.14 -12.76 21.43
C ASN A 119 12.06 -13.95 21.83
N ASN A 120 12.96 -13.76 22.78
CA ASN A 120 13.84 -14.82 23.29
C ASN A 120 13.06 -15.94 23.99
N MET A 121 12.05 -15.59 24.78
CA MET A 121 11.16 -16.56 25.42
C MET A 121 10.43 -17.41 24.39
N LEU A 122 9.86 -16.78 23.34
CA LEU A 122 9.14 -17.47 22.28
C LEU A 122 10.07 -18.37 21.44
N ARG A 123 11.31 -17.94 21.18
CA ARG A 123 12.32 -18.76 20.50
C ARG A 123 12.68 -20.04 21.24
N LYS A 124 12.71 -20.00 22.57
CA LYS A 124 12.95 -21.20 23.37
C LYS A 124 11.79 -22.22 23.29
N ARG A 125 10.59 -21.76 22.90
CA ARG A 125 9.38 -22.59 22.82
C ARG A 125 9.02 -23.01 21.39
N SER A 126 9.61 -22.36 20.36
CA SER A 126 9.27 -22.58 18.96
C SER A 126 10.45 -22.27 18.05
N SER A 127 10.75 -23.21 17.15
CA SER A 127 11.77 -23.02 16.09
C SER A 127 11.35 -22.01 15.01
N GLY A 128 10.07 -21.68 14.93
CA GLY A 128 9.54 -20.74 13.93
C GLY A 128 9.77 -19.25 14.24
N VAL A 129 10.39 -18.91 15.38
CA VAL A 129 10.65 -17.52 15.79
C VAL A 129 12.09 -17.11 15.44
N ALA A 130 12.24 -16.17 14.54
CA ALA A 130 13.54 -15.67 14.11
C ALA A 130 14.28 -14.92 15.23
N LYS A 131 15.64 -15.00 15.25
CA LYS A 131 16.48 -14.23 16.17
C LYS A 131 16.34 -12.72 15.89
N ASN A 132 16.49 -12.33 14.63
CA ASN A 132 16.36 -10.95 14.17
C ASN A 132 14.96 -10.76 13.57
N SER A 133 13.98 -10.62 14.45
CA SER A 133 12.57 -10.51 14.06
C SER A 133 12.17 -9.05 13.80
N GLN A 134 11.43 -8.79 12.72
CA GLN A 134 10.87 -7.45 12.47
C GLN A 134 9.89 -7.00 13.57
N HIS A 135 9.32 -7.94 14.31
CA HIS A 135 8.52 -7.63 15.51
C HIS A 135 9.34 -6.89 16.58
N THR A 136 10.62 -7.23 16.76
CA THR A 136 11.46 -6.55 17.75
C THR A 136 11.86 -5.14 17.36
N LEU A 137 11.62 -4.77 16.11
CA LEU A 137 11.89 -3.43 15.58
C LEU A 137 10.63 -2.57 15.45
N GLY A 138 9.46 -3.07 15.87
CA GLY A 138 8.18 -2.39 15.66
C GLY A 138 7.75 -2.34 14.18
N LYS A 139 8.27 -3.24 13.35
CA LYS A 139 8.09 -3.26 11.90
C LYS A 139 7.20 -4.39 11.39
N ALA A 140 6.51 -5.12 12.27
CA ALA A 140 5.72 -6.27 11.88
C ALA A 140 4.40 -6.36 12.63
N MET A 141 3.40 -6.94 11.96
CA MET A 141 2.10 -7.27 12.52
C MET A 141 1.64 -8.65 12.04
N ASP A 142 1.23 -9.48 13.01
CA ASP A 142 0.52 -10.74 12.80
C ASP A 142 -0.97 -10.48 12.99
N PHE A 143 -1.79 -10.74 11.98
CA PHE A 143 -3.21 -10.40 12.03
C PHE A 143 -4.08 -11.24 11.11
N PHE A 144 -5.39 -11.18 11.34
CA PHE A 144 -6.43 -11.62 10.42
C PHE A 144 -7.59 -10.63 10.41
N ILE A 145 -8.49 -10.76 9.47
CA ILE A 145 -9.70 -9.96 9.38
C ILE A 145 -10.89 -10.92 9.29
N PRO A 146 -11.85 -10.87 10.23
CA PRO A 146 -13.05 -11.71 10.18
C PRO A 146 -13.77 -11.54 8.83
N GLY A 147 -14.18 -12.67 8.24
CA GLY A 147 -14.84 -12.69 6.94
C GLY A 147 -13.91 -12.62 5.72
N VAL A 148 -12.60 -12.35 5.91
CA VAL A 148 -11.63 -12.32 4.80
C VAL A 148 -10.76 -13.59 4.82
N LYS A 149 -10.72 -14.30 3.70
CA LYS A 149 -9.87 -15.50 3.56
C LYS A 149 -8.40 -15.13 3.73
N LEU A 150 -7.66 -15.89 4.57
CA LEU A 150 -6.22 -15.66 4.78
C LEU A 150 -5.39 -15.69 3.48
N ALA A 151 -5.77 -16.55 2.52
CA ALA A 151 -5.12 -16.61 1.22
C ALA A 151 -5.30 -15.30 0.43
N THR A 152 -6.44 -14.62 0.57
CA THR A 152 -6.69 -13.30 -0.02
C THR A 152 -5.82 -12.24 0.64
N LEU A 153 -5.73 -12.23 1.98
CA LEU A 153 -4.82 -11.32 2.70
C LEU A 153 -3.36 -11.54 2.27
N ARG A 154 -2.92 -12.82 2.20
CA ARG A 154 -1.58 -13.17 1.73
C ARG A 154 -1.30 -12.62 0.34
N ALA A 155 -2.17 -12.91 -0.64
CA ALA A 155 -1.99 -12.48 -2.02
C ALA A 155 -1.99 -10.95 -2.14
N THR A 156 -2.84 -10.26 -1.37
CA THR A 156 -2.89 -8.79 -1.34
C THR A 156 -1.63 -8.20 -0.74
N GLY A 157 -1.11 -8.76 0.36
CA GLY A 157 0.15 -8.36 0.96
C GLY A 157 1.36 -8.57 0.04
N LEU A 158 1.42 -9.71 -0.66
CA LEU A 158 2.47 -9.98 -1.66
C LEU A 158 2.52 -8.92 -2.75
N ARG A 159 1.36 -8.51 -3.28
CA ARG A 159 1.26 -7.47 -4.34
C ARG A 159 1.71 -6.08 -3.90
N LYS A 160 1.88 -5.84 -2.60
CA LYS A 160 2.43 -4.57 -2.10
C LYS A 160 3.94 -4.47 -2.27
N GLU A 161 4.65 -5.58 -2.26
CA GLU A 161 6.11 -5.66 -2.41
C GLU A 161 6.89 -4.72 -1.47
N VAL A 162 6.31 -4.46 -0.29
CA VAL A 162 6.93 -3.57 0.72
C VAL A 162 7.92 -4.33 1.59
N GLY A 163 7.55 -5.56 2.03
CA GLY A 163 8.36 -6.32 2.97
C GLY A 163 8.01 -7.81 2.99
N GLY A 164 8.13 -8.43 4.15
CA GLY A 164 7.85 -9.84 4.34
C GLY A 164 6.37 -10.16 4.48
N VAL A 165 5.94 -11.29 3.88
CA VAL A 165 4.59 -11.83 4.02
C VAL A 165 4.66 -13.28 4.47
N GLY A 166 4.23 -13.54 5.71
CA GLY A 166 4.11 -14.88 6.30
C GLY A 166 2.68 -15.40 6.25
N TYR A 167 2.53 -16.70 6.13
CA TYR A 167 1.22 -17.36 6.02
C TYR A 167 1.10 -18.52 6.99
N TYR A 168 0.23 -18.39 7.98
CA TYR A 168 0.09 -19.32 9.11
C TYR A 168 -1.34 -19.85 9.25
N PRO A 169 -1.86 -20.60 8.24
CA PRO A 169 -3.25 -21.08 8.25
C PRO A 169 -3.52 -22.19 9.27
N ARG A 170 -2.46 -22.83 9.78
CA ARG A 170 -2.54 -23.97 10.75
C ARG A 170 -2.18 -23.55 12.17
N SER A 171 -1.98 -22.25 12.43
CA SER A 171 -1.81 -21.75 13.80
C SER A 171 -3.09 -21.94 14.60
N GLY A 172 -3.00 -22.08 15.93
CA GLY A 172 -4.18 -22.11 16.79
C GLY A 172 -5.10 -20.90 16.65
N SER A 173 -4.54 -19.75 16.29
CA SER A 173 -5.26 -18.60 15.73
C SER A 173 -4.68 -18.34 14.35
N PRO A 174 -5.30 -18.75 13.25
CA PRO A 174 -4.77 -18.57 11.91
C PRO A 174 -4.58 -17.09 11.57
N PHE A 175 -3.40 -16.70 10.99
CA PHE A 175 -3.06 -15.32 10.70
C PHE A 175 -2.13 -15.18 9.49
N VAL A 176 -1.97 -13.96 9.00
CA VAL A 176 -0.89 -13.54 8.12
C VAL A 176 0.08 -12.64 8.89
N HIS A 177 1.36 -12.77 8.57
CA HIS A 177 2.39 -11.82 8.99
C HIS A 177 2.63 -10.82 7.87
N MET A 178 2.77 -9.54 8.20
CA MET A 178 3.27 -8.52 7.28
C MET A 178 4.30 -7.65 7.99
N ASP A 179 5.36 -7.28 7.25
CA ASP A 179 6.41 -6.40 7.78
C ASP A 179 6.96 -5.44 6.69
N THR A 180 7.70 -4.42 7.13
CA THR A 180 8.35 -3.41 6.28
C THR A 180 9.85 -3.66 6.10
N GLY A 181 10.30 -4.91 6.22
CA GLY A 181 11.68 -5.32 5.96
C GLY A 181 11.95 -5.54 4.47
N SER A 182 12.84 -6.50 4.17
CA SER A 182 13.08 -6.89 2.77
C SER A 182 11.92 -7.70 2.20
N VAL A 183 11.67 -7.56 0.90
CA VAL A 183 10.62 -8.31 0.19
C VAL A 183 10.93 -9.80 0.21
N ARG A 184 10.06 -10.57 0.83
CA ARG A 184 10.16 -12.04 0.96
C ARG A 184 8.80 -12.63 1.37
N HIS A 185 8.64 -13.96 1.23
CA HIS A 185 7.44 -14.61 1.76
C HIS A 185 7.74 -16.03 2.23
N TRP A 186 6.93 -16.53 3.15
CA TRP A 186 7.02 -17.89 3.67
C TRP A 186 5.65 -18.45 4.08
N PRO A 187 5.45 -19.79 3.94
CA PRO A 187 6.29 -20.66 3.12
C PRO A 187 6.33 -20.14 1.68
N ARG A 188 7.42 -20.42 0.94
CA ARG A 188 7.50 -20.00 -0.46
C ARG A 188 6.41 -20.69 -1.27
N MET A 189 5.78 -19.93 -2.14
CA MET A 189 4.79 -20.44 -3.10
C MET A 189 5.51 -21.14 -4.26
N SER A 190 4.87 -22.15 -4.84
CA SER A 190 5.30 -22.69 -6.11
C SER A 190 5.26 -21.61 -7.20
N ARG A 191 5.97 -21.83 -8.30
CA ARG A 191 5.96 -20.90 -9.44
C ARG A 191 4.56 -20.69 -10.01
N SER A 192 3.77 -21.75 -10.11
CA SER A 192 2.37 -21.68 -10.59
C SER A 192 1.46 -20.92 -9.64
N GLU A 193 1.63 -21.07 -8.34
CA GLU A 193 0.87 -20.28 -7.35
C GLU A 193 1.25 -18.81 -7.39
N LEU A 194 2.55 -18.51 -7.49
CA LEU A 194 3.03 -17.13 -7.56
C LEU A 194 2.59 -16.45 -8.87
N ALA A 195 2.53 -17.19 -10.00
CA ALA A 195 2.02 -16.68 -11.27
C ALA A 195 0.53 -16.32 -11.22
N ARG A 196 -0.29 -16.97 -10.36
CA ARG A 196 -1.69 -16.54 -10.12
C ARG A 196 -1.77 -15.21 -9.37
N VAL A 197 -0.78 -14.90 -8.56
CA VAL A 197 -0.69 -13.61 -7.85
C VAL A 197 -0.12 -12.52 -8.76
N PHE A 198 0.86 -12.87 -9.59
CA PHE A 198 1.56 -11.98 -10.52
C PHE A 198 1.54 -12.58 -11.94
N PRO A 199 0.45 -12.40 -12.71
CA PRO A 199 0.29 -13.02 -14.03
C PRO A 199 1.34 -12.59 -15.06
N ASP A 200 1.84 -11.36 -14.94
CA ASP A 200 2.91 -10.80 -15.77
C ASP A 200 4.32 -11.21 -15.29
N GLY A 201 4.42 -11.92 -14.19
CA GLY A 201 5.67 -12.32 -13.55
C GLY A 201 6.48 -11.18 -12.95
N LYS A 202 5.95 -9.96 -12.90
CA LYS A 202 6.61 -8.80 -12.29
C LYS A 202 6.50 -8.87 -10.77
N THR A 203 7.53 -9.42 -10.14
CA THR A 203 7.60 -9.49 -8.69
C THR A 203 9.05 -9.68 -8.19
N LEU A 204 9.32 -9.14 -7.00
CA LEU A 204 10.56 -9.36 -6.26
C LEU A 204 10.51 -10.65 -5.44
N HIS A 205 9.37 -11.30 -5.34
CA HIS A 205 9.22 -12.56 -4.62
C HIS A 205 9.77 -13.74 -5.43
N PHE A 206 10.51 -14.62 -4.74
CA PHE A 206 11.07 -15.83 -5.33
C PHE A 206 10.17 -17.03 -5.08
N PRO A 207 9.84 -17.83 -6.12
CA PRO A 207 9.16 -19.10 -5.95
C PRO A 207 9.98 -20.10 -5.11
N SER A 208 9.38 -21.24 -4.77
CA SER A 208 10.04 -22.31 -3.98
C SER A 208 11.24 -22.95 -4.69
N ASP A 209 11.28 -22.89 -6.04
CA ASP A 209 12.42 -23.37 -6.84
C ASP A 209 13.65 -22.44 -6.79
N GLY A 210 13.55 -21.29 -6.12
CA GLY A 210 14.63 -20.33 -5.94
C GLY A 210 15.03 -19.52 -7.17
N LYS A 211 14.37 -19.72 -8.32
CA LYS A 211 14.64 -18.98 -9.56
C LYS A 211 13.68 -17.80 -9.69
N PRO A 212 14.13 -16.62 -10.16
CA PRO A 212 13.25 -15.46 -10.29
C PRO A 212 12.11 -15.71 -11.30
N MET A 213 11.01 -14.95 -11.16
CA MET A 213 9.95 -14.90 -12.16
C MET A 213 10.40 -14.15 -13.42
N SER A 214 9.68 -14.31 -14.53
CA SER A 214 10.06 -13.71 -15.83
C SER A 214 10.20 -12.19 -15.79
N GLY A 215 9.32 -11.49 -15.06
CA GLY A 215 9.31 -10.04 -14.90
C GLY A 215 10.19 -9.50 -13.78
N TYR A 216 10.99 -10.32 -13.08
CA TYR A 216 11.78 -9.91 -11.92
C TYR A 216 12.70 -8.70 -12.17
N LYS A 217 13.40 -8.68 -13.33
CA LYS A 217 14.32 -7.57 -13.65
C LYS A 217 13.56 -6.23 -13.77
N VAL A 218 12.36 -6.26 -14.33
CA VAL A 218 11.49 -5.08 -14.45
C VAL A 218 11.04 -4.63 -13.06
N ALA A 219 10.51 -5.54 -12.24
CA ALA A 219 10.12 -5.24 -10.86
C ALA A 219 11.28 -4.65 -10.04
N LEU A 220 12.49 -5.18 -10.21
CA LEU A 220 13.67 -4.67 -9.53
C LEU A 220 14.04 -3.25 -9.96
N ALA A 221 13.95 -2.94 -11.25
CA ALA A 221 14.20 -1.59 -11.76
C ALA A 221 13.14 -0.59 -11.25
N GLU A 222 11.86 -0.96 -11.29
CA GLU A 222 10.75 -0.17 -10.77
C GLU A 222 10.88 0.09 -9.26
N SER A 223 11.25 -0.92 -8.47
CA SER A 223 11.49 -0.79 -7.03
C SER A 223 12.62 0.20 -6.71
N LYS A 224 13.71 0.16 -7.48
CA LYS A 224 14.84 1.09 -7.30
C LYS A 224 14.44 2.52 -7.66
N SER A 225 13.69 2.73 -8.74
CA SER A 225 13.21 4.06 -9.17
C SER A 225 12.14 4.62 -8.20
N GLY A 226 11.24 3.78 -7.69
CA GLY A 226 10.22 4.14 -6.71
C GLY A 226 10.80 4.55 -5.36
N ARG A 227 11.81 3.86 -4.87
CA ARG A 227 12.53 4.21 -3.64
C ARG A 227 13.24 5.56 -3.73
N SER A 228 13.75 5.92 -4.92
CA SER A 228 14.34 7.25 -5.13
C SER A 228 13.33 8.39 -5.01
N ARG A 229 12.04 8.14 -5.25
CA ARG A 229 10.96 9.14 -5.13
C ARG A 229 10.32 9.19 -3.74
N SER A 230 10.39 8.10 -2.96
CA SER A 230 9.76 7.99 -1.64
C SER A 230 10.69 8.36 -0.47
N SER A 231 11.95 8.67 -0.71
CA SER A 231 12.96 8.87 0.34
C SER A 231 13.00 10.28 0.95
N LYS A 232 11.84 10.92 1.18
CA LYS A 232 11.75 12.03 2.13
C LYS A 232 10.45 11.97 2.91
N PRO A 233 10.44 11.45 4.17
CA PRO A 233 9.36 11.78 5.08
C PRO A 233 9.44 13.26 5.38
N THR A 234 8.44 14.03 4.97
CA THR A 234 8.25 15.37 5.51
C THR A 234 7.70 15.21 6.93
N ILE A 235 8.58 15.48 7.91
CA ILE A 235 8.21 15.62 9.32
C ILE A 235 7.42 16.90 9.49
#